data_89ed59bc51ac7bf2bae9bba82d708c74
#
_entry.id   89ed59bc51ac7bf2bae9bba82d708c74
#
_cell.length_a   1.000
_cell.length_b   1.000
_cell.length_c   1.000
_cell.angle_alpha   90.00
_cell.angle_beta   90.00
_cell.angle_gamma   90.00
#
_symmetry.space_group_name_H-M   'P 1'
#
loop_
_entity.id
_entity.type
_entity.pdbx_description
1 polymer ?
#
loop_
_entity_poly.entity_id
_entity_poly.type
_entity_poly.pdbx_seq_one_letter_code
_entity_poly.pdbx_strand_id
1 'polypeptide(L)'
;EGKLHSFCHAVPGKWHMMGVMLSAAGSFQWFKNELAKDHSRIEEEGGANAYDSLTNQASDIKPGSEGCIFLPYLSGERTPHPDPHARGAFIGLSLRHGIGHMARSVLEGVSFGLNDSLTLMRGLGINPSNIILSGGGTSSSLWKQMLSDIFQSECTLVNAKEGAAYGAALLASVGIGVQKTVEQASKNWIRETENISPGKNVNTYNEFYSHYRNLYPSLKDHFHLISQITEKGERE
;
A
#
# COMPACT_ATOMS: atom_id res chain seq x y z
N GLU A 1 -1.54 -21.77 1.79
CA GLU A 1 -2.97 -21.95 1.49
C GLU A 1 -3.76 -20.90 2.29
N GLY A 2 -4.83 -20.32 1.70
CA GLY A 2 -5.69 -19.33 2.36
C GLY A 2 -5.13 -17.90 2.46
N LYS A 3 -4.01 -17.58 1.84
CA LYS A 3 -3.38 -16.25 1.88
C LYS A 3 -3.97 -15.26 0.87
N LEU A 4 -4.57 -15.75 -0.20
CA LEU A 4 -5.25 -14.96 -1.22
C LEU A 4 -6.71 -15.39 -1.32
N HIS A 5 -7.58 -14.47 -1.70
CA HIS A 5 -9.00 -14.70 -1.84
C HIS A 5 -9.37 -14.70 -3.33
N SER A 6 -10.27 -15.61 -3.73
CA SER A 6 -10.84 -15.63 -5.08
C SER A 6 -12.33 -15.34 -5.02
N PHE A 7 -12.80 -14.45 -5.88
CA PHE A 7 -14.20 -14.05 -5.96
C PHE A 7 -14.68 -14.06 -7.41
N CYS A 8 -15.99 -14.28 -7.60
CA CYS A 8 -16.62 -14.02 -8.88
C CYS A 8 -16.46 -12.54 -9.24
N HIS A 9 -16.07 -12.28 -10.48
CA HIS A 9 -16.01 -10.93 -10.98
C HIS A 9 -17.42 -10.42 -11.36
N ALA A 10 -17.63 -9.09 -11.32
CA ALA A 10 -18.88 -8.49 -11.80
C ALA A 10 -19.13 -8.72 -13.30
N VAL A 11 -18.07 -8.95 -14.09
CA VAL A 11 -18.19 -9.37 -15.48
C VAL A 11 -18.47 -10.88 -15.52
N PRO A 12 -19.57 -11.35 -16.19
CA PRO A 12 -19.93 -12.76 -16.24
C PRO A 12 -18.80 -13.66 -16.76
N GLY A 13 -18.61 -14.80 -16.09
CA GLY A 13 -17.60 -15.79 -16.46
C GLY A 13 -16.15 -15.40 -16.10
N LYS A 14 -15.93 -14.27 -15.41
CA LYS A 14 -14.62 -13.84 -14.93
C LYS A 14 -14.48 -14.05 -13.42
N TRP A 15 -13.24 -14.17 -12.98
CA TRP A 15 -12.84 -14.25 -11.57
C TRP A 15 -11.77 -13.21 -11.28
N HIS A 16 -11.67 -12.79 -10.04
CA HIS A 16 -10.52 -12.00 -9.58
C HIS A 16 -9.90 -12.63 -8.33
N MET A 17 -8.62 -12.44 -8.19
CA MET A 17 -7.87 -12.82 -7.01
C MET A 17 -7.48 -11.56 -6.22
N MET A 18 -7.55 -11.63 -4.90
CA MET A 18 -7.30 -10.48 -4.03
C MET A 18 -6.34 -10.86 -2.90
N GLY A 19 -5.26 -10.09 -2.76
CA GLY A 19 -4.48 -9.98 -1.53
C GLY A 19 -4.99 -8.78 -0.74
N VAL A 20 -5.13 -8.94 0.57
CA VAL A 20 -5.70 -7.90 1.45
C VAL A 20 -4.64 -7.45 2.44
N MET A 21 -4.30 -6.18 2.39
CA MET A 21 -3.50 -5.50 3.39
C MET A 21 -4.43 -4.59 4.21
N LEU A 22 -4.51 -4.81 5.53
CA LEU A 22 -5.53 -4.16 6.36
C LEU A 22 -5.29 -2.67 6.56
N SER A 23 -4.06 -2.25 6.75
CA SER A 23 -3.76 -0.84 7.04
C SER A 23 -3.29 -0.03 5.82
N ALA A 24 -2.68 -0.66 4.83
CA ALA A 24 -2.27 -0.04 3.55
C ALA A 24 -1.96 1.48 3.65
N ALA A 25 -2.59 2.31 2.79
CA ALA A 25 -2.45 3.77 2.83
C ALA A 25 -2.96 4.40 4.14
N GLY A 26 -3.84 3.72 4.88
CA GLY A 26 -4.25 4.11 6.23
C GLY A 26 -3.08 4.22 7.21
N SER A 27 -1.99 3.47 7.00
CA SER A 27 -0.76 3.61 7.79
C SER A 27 -0.14 5.01 7.66
N PHE A 28 -0.16 5.60 6.46
CA PHE A 28 0.37 6.95 6.26
C PHE A 28 -0.58 8.01 6.82
N GLN A 29 -1.90 7.78 6.75
CA GLN A 29 -2.88 8.63 7.42
C GLN A 29 -2.71 8.60 8.95
N TRP A 30 -2.54 7.40 9.53
CA TRP A 30 -2.24 7.25 10.95
C TRP A 30 -0.94 7.98 11.32
N PHE A 31 0.12 7.80 10.56
CA PHE A 31 1.39 8.48 10.78
C PHE A 31 1.23 10.00 10.79
N LYS A 32 0.53 10.55 9.80
CA LYS A 32 0.21 12.00 9.73
C LYS A 32 -0.54 12.46 10.97
N ASN A 33 -1.58 11.73 11.37
CA ASN A 33 -2.48 12.16 12.44
C ASN A 33 -1.87 11.99 13.84
N GLU A 34 -1.04 10.97 14.06
CA GLU A 34 -0.54 10.64 15.40
C GLU A 34 0.91 11.07 15.65
N LEU A 35 1.77 10.96 14.64
CA LEU A 35 3.21 11.20 14.80
C LEU A 35 3.68 12.49 14.13
N ALA A 36 2.92 13.04 13.19
CA ALA A 36 3.27 14.25 12.45
C ALA A 36 2.21 15.35 12.60
N LYS A 37 1.65 15.51 13.80
CA LYS A 37 0.54 16.44 14.11
C LYS A 37 0.81 17.90 13.74
N ASP A 38 2.05 18.34 13.80
CA ASP A 38 2.43 19.70 13.40
C ASP A 38 2.14 19.96 11.92
N HIS A 39 2.31 18.96 11.05
CA HIS A 39 1.98 19.08 9.63
C HIS A 39 0.47 19.24 9.42
N SER A 40 -0.35 18.50 10.17
CA SER A 40 -1.81 18.62 10.11
C SER A 40 -2.26 19.99 10.63
N ARG A 41 -1.66 20.51 11.71
CA ARG A 41 -1.95 21.83 12.24
C ARG A 41 -1.60 22.94 11.25
N ILE A 42 -0.43 22.87 10.61
CA ILE A 42 -0.02 23.83 9.58
C ILE A 42 -1.01 23.85 8.41
N GLU A 43 -1.51 22.69 7.97
CA GLU A 43 -2.54 22.60 6.93
C GLU A 43 -3.86 23.23 7.38
N GLU A 44 -4.33 22.98 8.61
CA GLU A 44 -5.54 23.57 9.19
C GLU A 44 -5.45 25.10 9.31
N GLU A 45 -4.25 25.62 9.55
CA GLU A 45 -3.96 27.07 9.60
C GLU A 45 -3.83 27.71 8.20
N GLY A 46 -4.10 26.95 7.13
CA GLY A 46 -4.04 27.43 5.73
C GLY A 46 -2.66 27.34 5.09
N GLY A 47 -1.74 26.59 5.68
CA GLY A 47 -0.42 26.30 5.13
C GLY A 47 -0.40 25.17 4.11
N ALA A 48 0.78 24.57 3.90
CA ALA A 48 0.96 23.47 2.94
C ALA A 48 0.16 22.23 3.34
N ASN A 49 -0.33 21.49 2.33
CA ASN A 49 -0.96 20.19 2.55
C ASN A 49 -0.01 19.23 3.30
N ALA A 50 -0.50 18.58 4.34
CA ALA A 50 0.32 17.76 5.24
C ALA A 50 0.91 16.55 4.53
N TYR A 51 0.17 15.89 3.63
CA TYR A 51 0.69 14.76 2.86
C TYR A 51 1.80 15.19 1.89
N ASP A 52 1.62 16.34 1.21
CA ASP A 52 2.63 16.88 0.32
C ASP A 52 3.91 17.27 1.08
N SER A 53 3.76 17.92 2.22
CA SER A 53 4.88 18.27 3.10
C SER A 53 5.65 17.04 3.57
N LEU A 54 4.96 16.01 4.03
CA LEU A 54 5.57 14.75 4.49
C LEU A 54 6.23 13.97 3.35
N THR A 55 5.60 13.90 2.18
CA THR A 55 6.19 13.21 1.02
C THR A 55 7.37 13.96 0.44
N ASN A 56 7.39 15.30 0.51
CA ASN A 56 8.55 16.11 0.12
C ASN A 56 9.73 15.84 1.06
N GLN A 57 9.53 15.85 2.38
CA GLN A 57 10.58 15.49 3.33
C GLN A 57 11.07 14.05 3.13
N ALA A 58 10.17 13.11 2.85
CA ALA A 58 10.52 11.73 2.54
C ALA A 58 11.34 11.62 1.24
N SER A 59 11.12 12.51 0.26
CA SER A 59 11.86 12.49 -1.02
C SER A 59 13.34 12.82 -0.86
N ASP A 60 13.70 13.61 0.16
CA ASP A 60 15.08 13.98 0.46
C ASP A 60 15.87 12.84 1.11
N ILE A 61 15.19 11.82 1.61
CA ILE A 61 15.80 10.66 2.27
C ILE A 61 16.12 9.58 1.23
N LYS A 62 17.24 8.88 1.39
CA LYS A 62 17.62 7.78 0.50
C LYS A 62 16.67 6.59 0.60
N PRO A 63 16.50 5.81 -0.47
CA PRO A 63 15.76 4.54 -0.45
C PRO A 63 16.24 3.62 0.67
N GLY A 64 15.27 2.95 1.33
CA GLY A 64 15.49 2.16 2.53
C GLY A 64 15.51 2.99 3.80
N SER A 65 15.09 4.27 3.72
CA SER A 65 14.95 5.18 4.88
C SER A 65 16.18 5.18 5.78
N GLU A 66 17.37 5.06 5.17
CA GLU A 66 18.67 4.95 5.84
C GLU A 66 18.74 3.87 6.94
N GLY A 67 17.99 2.78 6.76
CA GLY A 67 17.96 1.63 7.66
C GLY A 67 16.75 1.55 8.58
N CYS A 68 15.80 2.50 8.49
CA CYS A 68 14.53 2.42 9.20
C CYS A 68 13.49 1.66 8.37
N ILE A 69 13.01 0.52 8.87
CA ILE A 69 11.97 -0.29 8.23
C ILE A 69 10.70 -0.20 9.06
N PHE A 70 9.56 -0.01 8.40
CA PHE A 70 8.24 -0.01 9.03
C PHE A 70 7.45 -1.27 8.66
N LEU A 71 6.88 -1.95 9.67
CA LEU A 71 5.89 -3.00 9.49
C LEU A 71 4.49 -2.40 9.62
N PRO A 72 3.66 -2.43 8.57
CA PRO A 72 2.38 -1.70 8.52
C PRO A 72 1.20 -2.46 9.13
N TYR A 73 1.41 -3.35 10.10
CA TYR A 73 0.39 -4.23 10.66
C TYR A 73 -0.38 -3.59 11.84
N LEU A 74 -0.79 -2.32 11.69
CA LEU A 74 -1.40 -1.52 12.76
C LEU A 74 -2.72 -2.10 13.30
N SER A 75 -3.47 -2.83 12.48
CA SER A 75 -4.76 -3.45 12.83
C SER A 75 -4.75 -4.98 12.67
N GLY A 76 -3.60 -5.59 12.86
CA GLY A 76 -3.36 -6.96 12.43
C GLY A 76 -3.05 -7.03 10.93
N GLU A 77 -2.99 -8.24 10.38
CA GLU A 77 -2.77 -8.42 8.94
C GLU A 77 -3.56 -9.63 8.42
N ARG A 78 -3.77 -9.64 7.11
CA ARG A 78 -4.48 -10.69 6.41
C ARG A 78 -3.62 -11.37 5.34
N THR A 79 -2.97 -10.60 4.48
CA THR A 79 -2.05 -11.10 3.45
C THR A 79 -0.69 -10.44 3.60
N PRO A 80 0.41 -11.19 3.73
CA PRO A 80 0.56 -12.66 3.63
C PRO A 80 0.38 -13.41 4.95
N HIS A 81 0.11 -12.71 6.05
CA HIS A 81 0.10 -13.23 7.42
C HIS A 81 -1.31 -13.09 8.02
N PRO A 82 -2.18 -14.11 7.95
CA PRO A 82 -3.51 -14.04 8.56
C PRO A 82 -3.38 -14.08 10.09
N ASP A 83 -3.05 -12.93 10.68
CA ASP A 83 -2.76 -12.77 12.09
C ASP A 83 -3.37 -11.48 12.67
N PRO A 84 -4.44 -11.57 13.47
CA PRO A 84 -5.06 -10.42 14.10
C PRO A 84 -4.18 -9.79 15.19
N HIS A 85 -3.16 -10.50 15.69
CA HIS A 85 -2.24 -10.05 16.72
C HIS A 85 -0.95 -9.42 16.13
N ALA A 86 -0.76 -9.44 14.82
CA ALA A 86 0.33 -8.68 14.20
C ALA A 86 0.20 -7.20 14.55
N ARG A 87 1.32 -6.52 14.77
CA ARG A 87 1.35 -5.08 15.13
C ARG A 87 2.33 -4.31 14.28
N GLY A 88 2.06 -3.00 14.12
CA GLY A 88 3.00 -2.08 13.50
C GLY A 88 4.28 -1.94 14.30
N ALA A 89 5.41 -1.79 13.60
CA ALA A 89 6.70 -1.58 14.25
C ALA A 89 7.63 -0.75 13.37
N PHE A 90 8.40 0.16 13.99
CA PHE A 90 9.56 0.79 13.39
C PHE A 90 10.81 0.09 13.88
N ILE A 91 11.66 -0.36 12.96
CA ILE A 91 12.86 -1.14 13.27
C ILE A 91 14.08 -0.44 12.66
N GLY A 92 15.18 -0.37 13.40
CA GLY A 92 16.42 0.25 12.93
C GLY A 92 16.50 1.75 13.22
N LEU A 93 15.65 2.30 14.09
CA LEU A 93 15.73 3.71 14.50
C LEU A 93 17.06 4.04 15.17
N SER A 94 17.61 5.20 14.83
CA SER A 94 18.80 5.78 15.45
C SER A 94 18.61 7.28 15.64
N LEU A 95 19.53 7.95 16.33
CA LEU A 95 19.45 9.40 16.62
C LEU A 95 19.39 10.28 15.36
N ARG A 96 19.78 9.80 14.20
CA ARG A 96 19.73 10.56 12.94
C ARG A 96 18.37 10.55 12.25
N HIS A 97 17.47 9.62 12.65
CA HIS A 97 16.19 9.47 11.98
C HIS A 97 15.19 10.51 12.50
N GLY A 98 14.78 11.42 11.63
CA GLY A 98 13.72 12.40 11.86
C GLY A 98 12.42 12.01 11.16
N ILE A 99 11.46 12.93 11.15
CA ILE A 99 10.10 12.72 10.62
C ILE A 99 10.10 12.31 9.15
N GLY A 100 10.99 12.86 8.31
CA GLY A 100 11.11 12.50 6.90
C GLY A 100 11.54 11.04 6.69
N HIS A 101 12.45 10.53 7.54
CA HIS A 101 12.87 9.13 7.51
C HIS A 101 11.71 8.20 7.87
N MET A 102 10.97 8.54 8.94
CA MET A 102 9.81 7.78 9.39
C MET A 102 8.69 7.82 8.34
N ALA A 103 8.40 8.99 7.77
CA ALA A 103 7.45 9.13 6.68
C ALA A 103 7.81 8.23 5.49
N ARG A 104 9.08 8.25 5.06
CA ARG A 104 9.55 7.39 3.98
C ARG A 104 9.43 5.92 4.32
N SER A 105 9.84 5.50 5.53
CA SER A 105 9.75 4.10 5.95
C SER A 105 8.31 3.58 5.97
N VAL A 106 7.33 4.44 6.30
CA VAL A 106 5.90 4.09 6.23
C VAL A 106 5.47 3.83 4.78
N LEU A 107 5.85 4.71 3.85
CA LEU A 107 5.55 4.52 2.42
C LEU A 107 6.21 3.25 1.87
N GLU A 108 7.49 3.00 2.23
CA GLU A 108 8.24 1.80 1.83
C GLU A 108 7.63 0.53 2.42
N GLY A 109 7.28 0.52 3.72
CA GLY A 109 6.68 -0.61 4.40
C GLY A 109 5.32 -1.00 3.81
N VAL A 110 4.47 -0.02 3.50
CA VAL A 110 3.20 -0.27 2.79
C VAL A 110 3.46 -0.86 1.41
N SER A 111 4.43 -0.31 0.67
CA SER A 111 4.77 -0.79 -0.68
C SER A 111 5.33 -2.22 -0.65
N PHE A 112 6.13 -2.57 0.35
CA PHE A 112 6.61 -3.94 0.57
C PHE A 112 5.47 -4.91 0.90
N GLY A 113 4.53 -4.52 1.76
CA GLY A 113 3.36 -5.33 2.07
C GLY A 113 2.45 -5.56 0.86
N LEU A 114 2.27 -4.57 -0.01
CA LEU A 114 1.58 -4.74 -1.28
C LEU A 114 2.34 -5.69 -2.21
N ASN A 115 3.68 -5.63 -2.22
CA ASN A 115 4.52 -6.54 -3.00
C ASN A 115 4.46 -7.99 -2.50
N ASP A 116 4.19 -8.22 -1.21
CA ASP A 116 3.94 -9.58 -0.70
C ASP A 116 2.74 -10.22 -1.40
N SER A 117 1.64 -9.47 -1.57
CA SER A 117 0.46 -9.94 -2.32
C SER A 117 0.79 -10.26 -3.78
N LEU A 118 1.53 -9.38 -4.45
CA LEU A 118 1.96 -9.58 -5.84
C LEU A 118 2.92 -10.78 -5.96
N THR A 119 3.83 -10.95 -5.00
CA THR A 119 4.77 -12.08 -4.96
C THR A 119 4.03 -13.41 -4.79
N LEU A 120 2.99 -13.45 -3.95
CA LEU A 120 2.14 -14.63 -3.80
C LEU A 120 1.40 -14.97 -5.10
N MET A 121 0.85 -13.98 -5.80
CA MET A 121 0.20 -14.16 -7.09
C MET A 121 1.17 -14.69 -8.15
N ARG A 122 2.37 -14.12 -8.23
CA ARG A 122 3.44 -14.58 -9.12
C ARG A 122 3.86 -16.03 -8.82
N GLY A 123 3.94 -16.39 -7.55
CA GLY A 123 4.22 -17.77 -7.10
C GLY A 123 3.16 -18.78 -7.53
N LEU A 124 1.93 -18.33 -7.83
CA LEU A 124 0.85 -19.12 -8.40
C LEU A 124 0.82 -19.09 -9.94
N GLY A 125 1.82 -18.50 -10.58
CA GLY A 125 1.89 -18.35 -12.04
C GLY A 125 1.07 -17.18 -12.60
N ILE A 126 0.51 -16.32 -11.75
CA ILE A 126 -0.25 -15.14 -12.19
C ILE A 126 0.72 -13.97 -12.33
N ASN A 127 1.09 -13.67 -13.57
CA ASN A 127 1.98 -12.56 -13.89
C ASN A 127 1.17 -11.46 -14.58
N PRO A 128 0.78 -10.39 -13.87
CA PRO A 128 0.05 -9.29 -14.48
C PRO A 128 0.91 -8.60 -15.53
N SER A 129 0.32 -8.34 -16.71
CA SER A 129 0.97 -7.61 -17.80
C SER A 129 0.94 -6.10 -17.58
N ASN A 130 0.06 -5.62 -16.72
CA ASN A 130 -0.10 -4.22 -16.37
C ASN A 130 -0.53 -4.09 -14.90
N ILE A 131 0.04 -3.12 -14.19
CA ILE A 131 -0.30 -2.82 -12.80
C ILE A 131 -0.90 -1.41 -12.76
N ILE A 132 -2.21 -1.34 -12.54
CA ILE A 132 -2.91 -0.07 -12.43
C ILE A 132 -2.87 0.39 -10.97
N LEU A 133 -2.34 1.59 -10.74
CA LEU A 133 -2.35 2.25 -9.44
C LEU A 133 -3.60 3.13 -9.31
N SER A 134 -4.27 3.08 -8.17
CA SER A 134 -5.42 3.91 -7.86
C SER A 134 -5.47 4.28 -6.37
N GLY A 135 -6.28 5.27 -6.02
CA GLY A 135 -6.43 5.76 -4.66
C GLY A 135 -5.53 6.95 -4.32
N GLY A 136 -5.69 7.50 -3.11
CA GLY A 136 -5.06 8.77 -2.69
C GLY A 136 -3.53 8.79 -2.77
N GLY A 137 -2.87 7.65 -2.55
CA GLY A 137 -1.40 7.54 -2.64
C GLY A 137 -0.84 7.85 -4.02
N THR A 138 -1.66 7.77 -5.07
CA THR A 138 -1.22 8.08 -6.45
C THR A 138 -0.98 9.57 -6.71
N SER A 139 -1.35 10.45 -5.79
CA SER A 139 -1.01 11.87 -5.85
C SER A 139 0.49 12.14 -5.63
N SER A 140 1.19 11.27 -4.92
CA SER A 140 2.62 11.39 -4.65
C SER A 140 3.47 10.78 -5.75
N SER A 141 4.26 11.61 -6.45
CA SER A 141 5.23 11.11 -7.45
C SER A 141 6.29 10.20 -6.84
N LEU A 142 6.72 10.50 -5.60
CA LEU A 142 7.63 9.65 -4.86
C LEU A 142 7.04 8.24 -4.66
N TRP A 143 5.79 8.16 -4.20
CA TRP A 143 5.19 6.87 -3.88
C TRP A 143 4.88 6.05 -5.13
N LYS A 144 4.43 6.69 -6.23
CA LYS A 144 4.25 6.02 -7.52
C LYS A 144 5.55 5.39 -8.03
N GLN A 145 6.66 6.14 -8.00
CA GLN A 145 7.96 5.62 -8.42
C GLN A 145 8.44 4.48 -7.50
N MET A 146 8.26 4.63 -6.19
CA MET A 146 8.58 3.61 -5.20
C MET A 146 7.83 2.31 -5.46
N LEU A 147 6.54 2.38 -5.76
CA LEU A 147 5.72 1.20 -6.09
C LEU A 147 6.24 0.51 -7.36
N SER A 148 6.53 1.26 -8.42
CA SER A 148 7.08 0.70 -9.66
C SER A 148 8.45 0.02 -9.43
N ASP A 149 9.33 0.66 -8.65
CA ASP A 149 10.64 0.12 -8.31
C ASP A 149 10.52 -1.19 -7.50
N ILE A 150 9.65 -1.20 -6.47
CA ILE A 150 9.45 -2.35 -5.57
C ILE A 150 8.75 -3.51 -6.30
N PHE A 151 7.76 -3.23 -7.13
CA PHE A 151 7.06 -4.23 -7.93
C PHE A 151 7.90 -4.74 -9.11
N GLN A 152 8.97 -4.04 -9.46
CA GLN A 152 9.80 -4.32 -10.64
C GLN A 152 8.96 -4.43 -11.91
N SER A 153 7.98 -3.58 -12.03
CA SER A 153 6.99 -3.58 -13.11
C SER A 153 6.57 -2.18 -13.45
N GLU A 154 6.25 -1.98 -14.72
CA GLU A 154 5.59 -0.75 -15.12
C GLU A 154 4.24 -0.62 -14.41
N CYS A 155 3.99 0.57 -13.88
CA CYS A 155 2.74 0.93 -13.24
C CYS A 155 2.04 2.00 -14.07
N THR A 156 0.73 1.89 -14.18
CA THR A 156 -0.10 2.79 -15.00
C THR A 156 -1.12 3.50 -14.12
N LEU A 157 -1.32 4.80 -14.33
CA LEU A 157 -2.47 5.52 -13.82
C LEU A 157 -3.56 5.62 -14.89
N VAL A 158 -4.81 5.64 -14.43
CA VAL A 158 -5.97 5.83 -15.29
C VAL A 158 -6.79 7.04 -14.83
N ASN A 159 -7.63 7.56 -15.71
CA ASN A 159 -8.51 8.70 -15.41
C ASN A 159 -9.61 8.42 -14.37
N ALA A 160 -9.70 7.20 -13.84
CA ALA A 160 -10.65 6.78 -12.80
C ALA A 160 -10.00 6.87 -11.40
N LYS A 161 -9.96 8.09 -10.82
CA LYS A 161 -9.36 8.32 -9.48
C LYS A 161 -10.08 7.51 -8.39
N GLU A 162 -11.41 7.48 -8.42
CA GLU A 162 -12.28 6.75 -7.50
C GLU A 162 -12.65 5.38 -8.12
N GLY A 163 -11.69 4.47 -8.18
CA GLY A 163 -11.79 3.20 -8.91
C GLY A 163 -13.08 2.42 -8.67
N ALA A 164 -13.48 2.23 -7.39
CA ALA A 164 -14.70 1.49 -7.04
C ALA A 164 -15.98 2.18 -7.51
N ALA A 165 -16.13 3.49 -7.26
CA ALA A 165 -17.27 4.28 -7.69
C ALA A 165 -17.36 4.35 -9.22
N TYR A 166 -16.23 4.51 -9.89
CA TYR A 166 -16.16 4.51 -11.34
C TYR A 166 -16.56 3.15 -11.94
N GLY A 167 -16.11 2.06 -11.33
CA GLY A 167 -16.52 0.70 -11.70
C GLY A 167 -18.01 0.48 -11.54
N ALA A 168 -18.62 0.96 -10.46
CA ALA A 168 -20.08 0.91 -10.26
C ALA A 168 -20.84 1.70 -11.33
N ALA A 169 -20.34 2.89 -11.71
CA ALA A 169 -20.92 3.67 -12.79
C ALA A 169 -20.82 2.97 -14.16
N LEU A 170 -19.70 2.28 -14.44
CA LEU A 170 -19.56 1.45 -15.64
C LEU A 170 -20.61 0.34 -15.67
N LEU A 171 -20.80 -0.40 -14.58
CA LEU A 171 -21.81 -1.47 -14.48
C LEU A 171 -23.23 -0.91 -14.65
N ALA A 172 -23.54 0.22 -14.00
CA ALA A 172 -24.84 0.88 -14.15
C ALA A 172 -25.12 1.30 -15.60
N SER A 173 -24.11 1.81 -16.32
CA SER A 173 -24.27 2.22 -17.72
C SER A 173 -24.63 1.05 -18.64
N VAL A 174 -24.13 -0.14 -18.34
CA VAL A 174 -24.52 -1.37 -19.05
C VAL A 174 -25.93 -1.79 -18.65
N GLY A 175 -26.26 -1.72 -17.35
CA GLY A 175 -27.58 -2.11 -16.86
C GLY A 175 -28.74 -1.29 -17.47
N ILE A 176 -28.51 -0.01 -17.76
CA ILE A 176 -29.51 0.87 -18.39
C ILE A 176 -29.37 0.95 -19.94
N GLY A 177 -28.49 0.15 -20.54
CA GLY A 177 -28.35 0.06 -21.99
C GLY A 177 -27.57 1.18 -22.67
N VAL A 178 -26.90 2.09 -21.93
CA VAL A 178 -26.02 3.14 -22.49
C VAL A 178 -24.79 2.51 -23.13
N GLN A 179 -24.25 1.45 -22.55
CA GLN A 179 -23.18 0.64 -23.10
C GLN A 179 -23.66 -0.80 -23.28
N LYS A 180 -23.20 -1.49 -24.34
CA LYS A 180 -23.62 -2.85 -24.64
C LYS A 180 -23.02 -3.90 -23.71
N THR A 181 -21.74 -3.72 -23.35
CA THR A 181 -21.00 -4.63 -22.46
C THR A 181 -20.06 -3.85 -21.55
N VAL A 182 -19.62 -4.47 -20.45
CA VAL A 182 -18.66 -3.88 -19.51
C VAL A 182 -17.31 -3.64 -20.20
N GLU A 183 -16.88 -4.57 -21.07
CA GLU A 183 -15.62 -4.43 -21.82
C GLU A 183 -15.68 -3.22 -22.75
N GLN A 184 -16.81 -2.98 -23.42
CA GLN A 184 -16.98 -1.81 -24.28
C GLN A 184 -16.99 -0.52 -23.44
N ALA A 185 -17.71 -0.50 -22.33
CA ALA A 185 -17.74 0.64 -21.40
C ALA A 185 -16.33 0.96 -20.87
N SER A 186 -15.58 -0.06 -20.42
CA SER A 186 -14.21 0.07 -19.96
C SER A 186 -13.31 0.66 -21.05
N LYS A 187 -13.35 0.10 -22.26
CA LYS A 187 -12.54 0.58 -23.40
C LYS A 187 -12.86 2.03 -23.81
N ASN A 188 -14.13 2.45 -23.68
CA ASN A 188 -14.57 3.79 -24.07
C ASN A 188 -14.25 4.85 -23.02
N TRP A 189 -14.29 4.50 -21.73
CA TRP A 189 -14.26 5.46 -20.62
C TRP A 189 -12.97 5.44 -19.81
N ILE A 190 -12.25 4.31 -19.76
CA ILE A 190 -10.97 4.23 -19.06
C ILE A 190 -9.85 4.58 -20.06
N ARG A 191 -8.99 5.52 -19.63
CA ARG A 191 -7.83 5.97 -20.40
C ARG A 191 -6.62 6.00 -19.50
N GLU A 192 -5.52 5.49 -20.00
CA GLU A 192 -4.22 5.64 -19.35
C GLU A 192 -3.82 7.12 -19.36
N THR A 193 -3.32 7.59 -18.23
CA THR A 193 -2.94 9.00 -18.04
C THR A 193 -1.45 9.17 -17.76
N GLU A 194 -0.80 8.17 -17.17
CA GLU A 194 0.62 8.20 -16.83
C GLU A 194 1.15 6.77 -16.74
N ASN A 195 2.37 6.55 -17.27
CA ASN A 195 3.10 5.29 -17.12
C ASN A 195 4.39 5.54 -16.34
N ILE A 196 4.66 4.72 -15.34
CA ILE A 196 5.81 4.81 -14.45
C ILE A 196 6.62 3.52 -14.56
N SER A 197 7.77 3.60 -15.19
CA SER A 197 8.70 2.46 -15.32
C SER A 197 9.61 2.35 -14.08
N PRO A 198 10.07 1.14 -13.75
CA PRO A 198 11.07 0.94 -12.70
C PRO A 198 12.31 1.79 -12.94
N GLY A 199 12.79 2.44 -11.90
CA GLY A 199 13.95 3.32 -11.94
C GLY A 199 15.22 2.66 -11.36
N LYS A 200 16.16 3.49 -10.95
CA LYS A 200 17.49 3.06 -10.48
C LYS A 200 17.51 2.40 -9.10
N ASN A 201 16.43 2.49 -8.33
CA ASN A 201 16.40 2.05 -6.93
C ASN A 201 15.92 0.60 -6.75
N VAL A 202 15.62 -0.12 -7.82
CA VAL A 202 15.14 -1.52 -7.81
C VAL A 202 16.03 -2.42 -6.95
N ASN A 203 17.33 -2.41 -7.16
CA ASN A 203 18.26 -3.28 -6.42
C ASN A 203 18.26 -2.96 -4.92
N THR A 204 18.29 -1.68 -4.56
CA THR A 204 18.22 -1.24 -3.16
C THR A 204 16.93 -1.72 -2.50
N TYR A 205 15.78 -1.55 -3.17
CA TYR A 205 14.51 -2.03 -2.62
C TYR A 205 14.43 -3.56 -2.52
N ASN A 206 15.06 -4.31 -3.43
CA ASN A 206 15.13 -5.77 -3.32
C ASN A 206 15.88 -6.22 -2.06
N GLU A 207 17.00 -5.57 -1.74
CA GLU A 207 17.76 -5.85 -0.52
C GLU A 207 16.90 -5.57 0.72
N PHE A 208 16.29 -4.39 0.81
CA PHE A 208 15.41 -4.03 1.94
C PHE A 208 14.18 -4.93 2.03
N TYR A 209 13.56 -5.30 0.91
CA TYR A 209 12.42 -6.20 0.89
C TYR A 209 12.76 -7.59 1.44
N SER A 210 13.96 -8.12 1.16
CA SER A 210 14.41 -9.38 1.71
C SER A 210 14.47 -9.36 3.24
N HIS A 211 14.95 -8.25 3.82
CA HIS A 211 14.96 -8.04 5.27
C HIS A 211 13.54 -7.83 5.82
N TYR A 212 12.72 -6.99 5.18
CA TYR A 212 11.33 -6.75 5.57
C TYR A 212 10.54 -8.04 5.75
N ARG A 213 10.65 -8.98 4.83
CA ARG A 213 9.94 -10.27 4.89
C ARG A 213 10.34 -11.15 6.08
N ASN A 214 11.54 -10.98 6.59
CA ASN A 214 12.05 -11.75 7.73
C ASN A 214 11.66 -11.13 9.09
N LEU A 215 11.20 -9.88 9.12
CA LEU A 215 10.90 -9.19 10.38
C LEU A 215 9.65 -9.72 11.05
N TYR A 216 8.55 -9.92 10.30
CA TYR A 216 7.33 -10.46 10.92
C TYR A 216 7.54 -11.83 11.57
N PRO A 217 8.13 -12.85 10.92
CA PRO A 217 8.43 -14.11 11.56
C PRO A 217 9.27 -13.97 12.84
N SER A 218 10.22 -13.03 12.85
CA SER A 218 11.10 -12.78 14.00
C SER A 218 10.38 -12.09 15.17
N LEU A 219 9.30 -11.37 14.92
CA LEU A 219 8.58 -10.57 15.92
C LEU A 219 7.22 -11.19 16.33
N LYS A 220 6.73 -12.15 15.58
CA LYS A 220 5.40 -12.73 15.73
C LYS A 220 5.09 -13.15 17.17
N ASP A 221 5.98 -13.91 17.80
CA ASP A 221 5.75 -14.43 19.14
C ASP A 221 5.65 -13.29 20.16
N HIS A 222 6.44 -12.23 19.98
CA HIS A 222 6.35 -11.03 20.83
C HIS A 222 5.03 -10.30 20.65
N PHE A 223 4.53 -10.16 19.41
CA PHE A 223 3.22 -9.54 19.16
C PHE A 223 2.10 -10.31 19.88
N HIS A 224 2.12 -11.64 19.81
CA HIS A 224 1.15 -12.50 20.48
C HIS A 224 1.23 -12.37 22.01
N LEU A 225 2.43 -12.42 22.59
CA LEU A 225 2.62 -12.27 24.03
C LEU A 225 2.15 -10.90 24.54
N ILE A 226 2.49 -9.81 23.82
CA ILE A 226 2.06 -8.46 24.18
C ILE A 226 0.53 -8.34 24.11
N SER A 227 -0.10 -8.88 23.06
CA SER A 227 -1.56 -8.87 22.93
C SER A 227 -2.24 -9.61 24.10
N GLN A 228 -1.71 -10.74 24.53
CA GLN A 228 -2.24 -11.48 25.69
C GLN A 228 -2.15 -10.67 27.00
N ILE A 229 -1.10 -9.87 27.18
CA ILE A 229 -0.95 -9.01 28.39
C ILE A 229 -2.00 -7.89 28.36
N THR A 230 -2.18 -7.22 27.21
CA THR A 230 -3.17 -6.13 27.06
C THR A 230 -4.60 -6.62 27.25
N GLU A 231 -4.96 -7.76 26.66
CA GLU A 231 -6.31 -8.35 26.81
C GLU A 231 -6.63 -8.78 28.25
N LYS A 232 -5.64 -9.17 29.04
CA LYS A 232 -5.85 -9.47 30.47
C LYS A 232 -6.15 -8.21 31.26
N GLY A 233 -5.42 -7.11 31.00
CA GLY A 233 -5.63 -5.84 31.70
C GLY A 233 -6.97 -5.15 31.37
N GLU A 234 -7.60 -5.47 30.23
CA GLU A 234 -8.93 -4.96 29.87
C GLU A 234 -10.10 -5.74 30.56
N ARG A 235 -9.80 -6.89 31.17
CA ARG A 235 -10.78 -7.75 31.87
C ARG A 235 -10.79 -7.57 33.40
N GLU A 236 -9.83 -6.85 33.92
CA GLU A 236 -9.73 -6.45 35.34
C GLU A 236 -10.28 -5.02 35.53
#